data_67d784a38c86892b452a215ca0217201
#
_entry.id   67d784a38c86892b452a215ca0217201
#
_cell.length_a   1.000
_cell.length_b   1.000
_cell.length_c   1.000
_cell.angle_alpha   90.00
_cell.angle_beta   90.00
_cell.angle_gamma   90.00
#
_symmetry.space_group_name_H-M   'P 1'
#
loop_
_entity.id
_entity.type
_entity.pdbx_description
1 polymer ?
#
loop_
_entity_poly.entity_id
_entity_poly.type
_entity_poly.pdbx_seq_one_letter_code
_entity_poly.pdbx_strand_id
1 'polypeptide(L)'
;MPLPSFRTTDSAARLPVLAAVLALTACASPTPPAAPEPATCPSAAEVRERARLYVALEMLPAAPAGLTRDGAACGAAKFIAALVPTHGDVVGYKAGLTNPAVQQRFGLTAPLRGTLLRKMLLEDGAEVPARFGARPFMEPDLMVEVGSSAIHDAKTPEQVLVHLRAVVPFMELADALAVDPSKIDAPTLVLNNVGARLGVLGKRVPVRNDTAFADALRDMTVRTSDGSGKELAAAKGTAILGHPLNAVIWLAAELKKDGITLKPGDLLSLGAFGQGPVAAGQSLTVRYDGLPGNPQVSVRFK
;
A
#
# COMPACT_ATOMS: atom_id res chain seq x y z
N MET A 1 -18.10 -79.50 -44.95
CA MET A 1 -17.39 -78.87 -46.09
C MET A 1 -16.66 -77.67 -45.55
N PRO A 2 -15.32 -77.68 -45.54
CA PRO A 2 -14.50 -76.59 -45.05
C PRO A 2 -14.13 -75.68 -46.20
N LEU A 3 -14.14 -74.33 -45.95
CA LEU A 3 -13.63 -73.31 -46.86
C LEU A 3 -12.15 -73.03 -46.60
N PRO A 4 -11.36 -72.64 -47.61
CA PRO A 4 -9.93 -72.55 -47.52
C PRO A 4 -9.41 -71.26 -46.94
N SER A 5 -8.32 -71.32 -46.23
CA SER A 5 -7.55 -70.24 -45.69
C SER A 5 -6.70 -69.52 -46.73
N PHE A 6 -6.83 -68.17 -46.84
CA PHE A 6 -5.88 -67.34 -47.59
C PHE A 6 -4.83 -66.78 -46.62
N ARG A 7 -3.56 -67.11 -46.85
CA ARG A 7 -2.42 -66.39 -46.25
C ARG A 7 -2.09 -65.18 -47.10
N THR A 8 -2.11 -63.99 -46.53
CA THR A 8 -1.48 -62.81 -47.09
C THR A 8 -0.17 -62.55 -46.34
N THR A 9 0.92 -62.60 -47.05
CA THR A 9 2.21 -62.12 -46.59
C THR A 9 2.30 -60.62 -46.88
N ASP A 10 2.29 -59.80 -45.82
CA ASP A 10 2.58 -58.39 -45.98
C ASP A 10 3.99 -58.10 -45.41
N SER A 11 4.86 -57.70 -46.31
CA SER A 11 6.23 -57.26 -46.05
C SER A 11 6.21 -55.74 -45.85
N ALA A 12 6.10 -55.27 -44.63
CA ALA A 12 6.14 -53.84 -44.31
C ALA A 12 7.59 -53.37 -44.18
N ALA A 13 8.04 -52.63 -45.16
CA ALA A 13 9.31 -51.89 -45.15
C ALA A 13 9.23 -50.74 -44.09
N ARG A 14 10.12 -50.83 -43.10
CA ARG A 14 10.28 -49.76 -42.08
C ARG A 14 11.18 -48.67 -42.64
N LEU A 15 10.62 -47.46 -42.87
CA LEU A 15 11.36 -46.24 -43.11
C LEU A 15 11.80 -45.64 -41.76
N PRO A 16 13.06 -45.17 -41.62
CA PRO A 16 13.48 -44.48 -40.39
C PRO A 16 12.95 -43.04 -40.39
N VAL A 17 12.19 -42.67 -39.37
CA VAL A 17 11.78 -41.29 -39.11
C VAL A 17 12.98 -40.59 -38.47
N LEU A 18 13.62 -39.69 -39.22
CA LEU A 18 14.64 -38.78 -38.72
C LEU A 18 13.91 -37.68 -37.93
N ALA A 19 13.97 -37.70 -36.59
CA ALA A 19 13.49 -36.65 -35.74
C ALA A 19 14.52 -35.51 -35.74
N ALA A 20 14.25 -34.45 -36.47
CA ALA A 20 15.02 -33.20 -36.39
C ALA A 20 14.63 -32.45 -35.09
N VAL A 21 15.53 -32.47 -34.10
CA VAL A 21 15.41 -31.63 -32.90
C VAL A 21 15.82 -30.20 -33.29
N LEU A 22 14.84 -29.32 -33.49
CA LEU A 22 15.09 -27.88 -33.56
C LEU A 22 15.41 -27.37 -32.15
N ALA A 23 16.66 -27.06 -31.87
CA ALA A 23 17.08 -26.33 -30.69
C ALA A 23 16.69 -24.85 -30.86
N LEU A 24 15.60 -24.45 -30.23
CA LEU A 24 15.25 -23.05 -30.07
C LEU A 24 16.20 -22.40 -29.04
N THR A 25 17.29 -21.81 -29.53
CA THR A 25 18.09 -20.88 -28.70
C THR A 25 17.27 -19.63 -28.45
N ALA A 26 16.65 -19.53 -27.27
CA ALA A 26 16.04 -18.29 -26.80
C ALA A 26 17.16 -17.26 -26.56
N CYS A 27 17.28 -16.28 -27.45
CA CYS A 27 18.11 -15.10 -27.22
C CYS A 27 17.49 -14.32 -26.05
N ALA A 28 18.01 -14.53 -24.85
CA ALA A 28 17.71 -13.64 -23.72
C ALA A 28 18.28 -12.25 -24.07
N SER A 29 17.40 -11.28 -24.28
CA SER A 29 17.83 -9.88 -24.45
C SER A 29 18.54 -9.45 -23.17
N PRO A 30 19.72 -8.79 -23.25
CA PRO A 30 20.40 -8.32 -22.06
C PRO A 30 19.51 -7.32 -21.31
N THR A 31 19.31 -7.55 -20.03
CA THR A 31 18.64 -6.60 -19.16
C THR A 31 19.43 -5.29 -19.19
N PRO A 32 18.80 -4.15 -19.46
CA PRO A 32 19.49 -2.87 -19.45
C PRO A 32 20.15 -2.66 -18.07
N PRO A 33 21.36 -2.06 -18.02
CA PRO A 33 22.03 -1.78 -16.76
C PRO A 33 21.13 -0.92 -15.87
N ALA A 34 21.05 -1.26 -14.58
CA ALA A 34 20.32 -0.47 -13.60
C ALA A 34 20.84 0.97 -13.60
N ALA A 35 19.95 1.94 -13.52
CA ALA A 35 20.34 3.35 -13.39
C ALA A 35 21.26 3.51 -12.16
N PRO A 36 22.29 4.39 -12.22
CA PRO A 36 23.16 4.61 -11.07
C PRO A 36 22.38 5.15 -9.89
N GLU A 37 22.76 4.71 -8.67
CA GLU A 37 22.12 5.19 -7.44
C GLU A 37 22.32 6.71 -7.30
N PRO A 38 21.30 7.46 -6.82
CA PRO A 38 21.44 8.86 -6.49
C PRO A 38 22.58 9.09 -5.48
N ALA A 39 23.38 10.13 -5.68
CA ALA A 39 24.53 10.43 -4.83
C ALA A 39 24.18 10.61 -3.34
N THR A 40 22.93 11.01 -3.04
CA THR A 40 22.42 11.17 -1.66
C THR A 40 21.69 9.94 -1.13
N CYS A 41 21.71 8.81 -1.86
CA CYS A 41 21.05 7.58 -1.37
C CYS A 41 21.78 7.07 -0.13
N PRO A 42 21.07 6.85 1.01
CA PRO A 42 21.70 6.32 2.21
C PRO A 42 22.37 4.97 1.97
N SER A 43 23.51 4.78 2.61
CA SER A 43 24.28 3.54 2.54
C SER A 43 23.50 2.35 3.08
N ALA A 44 23.88 1.15 2.67
CA ALA A 44 23.27 -0.07 3.18
C ALA A 44 23.45 -0.22 4.71
N ALA A 45 24.50 0.31 5.30
CA ALA A 45 24.73 0.29 6.75
C ALA A 45 23.75 1.20 7.50
N GLU A 46 23.57 2.44 7.03
CA GLU A 46 22.57 3.38 7.58
C GLU A 46 21.16 2.84 7.51
N VAL A 47 20.79 2.23 6.37
CA VAL A 47 19.47 1.64 6.20
C VAL A 47 19.26 0.44 7.13
N ARG A 48 20.24 -0.45 7.28
CA ARG A 48 20.14 -1.58 8.22
C ARG A 48 19.96 -1.11 9.66
N GLU A 49 20.68 -0.06 10.07
CA GLU A 49 20.51 0.50 11.41
C GLU A 49 19.11 1.10 11.59
N ARG A 50 18.58 1.83 10.61
CA ARG A 50 17.19 2.31 10.64
C ARG A 50 16.20 1.16 10.77
N ALA A 51 16.36 0.07 10.01
CA ALA A 51 15.50 -1.09 10.10
C ALA A 51 15.58 -1.78 11.47
N ARG A 52 16.78 -1.88 12.06
CA ARG A 52 16.97 -2.40 13.41
C ARG A 52 16.22 -1.56 14.46
N LEU A 53 16.39 -0.24 14.43
CA LEU A 53 15.71 0.68 15.33
C LEU A 53 14.19 0.65 15.16
N TYR A 54 13.72 0.60 13.90
CA TYR A 54 12.32 0.44 13.59
C TYR A 54 11.73 -0.82 14.24
N VAL A 55 12.38 -1.97 14.08
CA VAL A 55 11.93 -3.23 14.69
C VAL A 55 11.98 -3.16 16.22
N ALA A 56 12.96 -2.47 16.80
CA ALA A 56 13.10 -2.28 18.25
C ALA A 56 12.12 -1.25 18.83
N LEU A 57 11.25 -0.63 18.04
CA LEU A 57 10.33 0.46 18.43
C LEU A 57 11.08 1.68 18.97
N GLU A 58 12.25 1.96 18.42
CA GLU A 58 13.10 3.08 18.78
C GLU A 58 13.01 4.21 17.75
N MET A 59 13.36 5.43 18.16
CA MET A 59 13.41 6.59 17.28
C MET A 59 14.49 6.42 16.22
N LEU A 60 14.17 6.83 14.99
CA LEU A 60 15.13 6.82 13.90
C LEU A 60 16.02 8.07 13.93
N PRO A 61 17.31 7.95 13.59
CA PRO A 61 18.21 9.09 13.49
C PRO A 61 17.72 10.08 12.43
N ALA A 62 18.18 11.33 12.55
CA ALA A 62 17.92 12.35 11.54
C ALA A 62 18.28 11.83 10.14
N ALA A 63 17.60 12.32 9.11
CA ALA A 63 18.00 12.06 7.75
C ALA A 63 19.40 12.65 7.48
N PRO A 64 20.21 12.05 6.57
CA PRO A 64 21.47 12.62 6.16
C PRO A 64 21.30 14.07 5.68
N ALA A 65 22.27 14.94 6.01
CA ALA A 65 22.25 16.32 5.54
C ALA A 65 22.28 16.36 4.01
N GLY A 66 21.46 17.24 3.41
CA GLY A 66 21.38 17.37 1.95
C GLY A 66 20.65 16.20 1.25
N LEU A 67 19.92 15.37 1.99
CA LEU A 67 19.12 14.29 1.40
C LEU A 67 18.13 14.85 0.38
N THR A 68 18.28 14.45 -0.88
CA THR A 68 17.35 14.81 -1.94
C THR A 68 16.12 13.89 -1.94
N ARG A 69 15.07 14.27 -2.67
CA ARG A 69 13.88 13.42 -2.84
C ARG A 69 14.22 12.04 -3.44
N ASP A 70 15.09 12.03 -4.48
CA ASP A 70 15.51 10.79 -5.15
C ASP A 70 16.37 9.93 -4.21
N GLY A 71 17.27 10.55 -3.46
CA GLY A 71 18.04 9.85 -2.41
C GLY A 71 17.16 9.26 -1.33
N ALA A 72 16.13 9.99 -0.91
CA ALA A 72 15.14 9.51 0.06
C ALA A 72 14.32 8.32 -0.49
N ALA A 73 13.88 8.38 -1.74
CA ALA A 73 13.16 7.28 -2.41
C ALA A 73 14.04 6.03 -2.53
N CYS A 74 15.32 6.20 -2.92
CA CYS A 74 16.30 5.13 -2.95
C CYS A 74 16.50 4.51 -1.56
N GLY A 75 16.69 5.33 -0.53
CA GLY A 75 16.83 4.88 0.86
C GLY A 75 15.59 4.16 1.36
N ALA A 76 14.39 4.65 1.05
CA ALA A 76 13.11 4.03 1.40
C ALA A 76 12.96 2.64 0.76
N ALA A 77 13.34 2.49 -0.52
CA ALA A 77 13.31 1.18 -1.19
C ALA A 77 14.22 0.16 -0.48
N LYS A 78 15.45 0.57 -0.11
CA LYS A 78 16.37 -0.26 0.69
C LYS A 78 15.82 -0.56 2.09
N PHE A 79 15.17 0.43 2.73
CA PHE A 79 14.56 0.27 4.05
C PHE A 79 13.43 -0.77 4.02
N ILE A 80 12.54 -0.68 3.05
CA ILE A 80 11.47 -1.68 2.84
C ILE A 80 12.08 -3.06 2.59
N ALA A 81 13.09 -3.18 1.72
CA ALA A 81 13.76 -4.45 1.47
C ALA A 81 14.36 -5.06 2.74
N ALA A 82 14.92 -4.23 3.64
CA ALA A 82 15.44 -4.68 4.92
C ALA A 82 14.34 -5.13 5.91
N LEU A 83 13.11 -4.62 5.78
CA LEU A 83 11.97 -5.01 6.62
C LEU A 83 11.24 -6.26 6.13
N VAL A 84 11.29 -6.60 4.82
CA VAL A 84 10.59 -7.76 4.24
C VAL A 84 10.83 -9.06 5.01
N PRO A 85 12.05 -9.43 5.44
CA PRO A 85 12.29 -10.68 6.17
C PRO A 85 11.48 -10.80 7.48
N THR A 86 11.17 -9.68 8.14
CA THR A 86 10.44 -9.66 9.42
C THR A 86 8.97 -9.32 9.26
N HIS A 87 8.61 -8.46 8.29
CA HIS A 87 7.26 -7.91 8.09
C HIS A 87 6.50 -8.53 6.91
N GLY A 88 7.13 -9.42 6.15
CA GLY A 88 6.52 -10.10 4.99
C GLY A 88 6.52 -9.24 3.73
N ASP A 89 5.90 -9.76 2.68
CA ASP A 89 5.90 -9.16 1.35
C ASP A 89 5.17 -7.81 1.30
N VAL A 90 5.47 -7.02 0.26
CA VAL A 90 4.69 -5.84 -0.11
C VAL A 90 3.28 -6.28 -0.51
N VAL A 91 2.28 -5.69 0.12
CA VAL A 91 0.86 -5.96 -0.12
C VAL A 91 0.09 -4.72 -0.57
N GLY A 92 0.73 -3.59 -0.63
CA GLY A 92 0.10 -2.35 -1.05
C GLY A 92 0.94 -1.11 -0.77
N TYR A 93 0.29 0.04 -0.92
CA TYR A 93 0.90 1.35 -0.81
C TYR A 93 -0.01 2.31 -0.06
N LYS A 94 0.56 3.40 0.44
CA LYS A 94 -0.19 4.47 1.12
C LYS A 94 0.12 5.83 0.53
N ALA A 95 -0.87 6.71 0.54
CA ALA A 95 -0.71 8.14 0.30
C ALA A 95 -0.74 8.88 1.65
N GLY A 96 0.36 9.50 2.01
CA GLY A 96 0.40 10.39 3.17
C GLY A 96 0.32 11.87 2.76
N LEU A 97 -0.04 12.75 3.70
CA LEU A 97 -0.18 14.20 3.46
C LEU A 97 -1.16 14.51 2.32
N THR A 98 -2.32 13.85 2.31
CA THR A 98 -3.36 14.04 1.28
C THR A 98 -4.26 15.25 1.52
N ASN A 99 -4.15 15.90 2.67
CA ASN A 99 -4.85 17.16 2.95
C ASN A 99 -4.02 18.35 2.45
N PRO A 100 -4.54 19.21 1.56
CA PRO A 100 -3.81 20.34 1.00
C PRO A 100 -3.24 21.32 2.04
N ALA A 101 -3.96 21.57 3.13
CA ALA A 101 -3.47 22.45 4.20
C ALA A 101 -2.27 21.85 4.94
N VAL A 102 -2.22 20.50 5.07
CA VAL A 102 -1.07 19.82 5.64
C VAL A 102 0.11 19.86 4.66
N GLN A 103 -0.13 19.65 3.36
CA GLN A 103 0.92 19.77 2.33
C GLN A 103 1.61 21.13 2.39
N GLN A 104 0.83 22.22 2.47
CA GLN A 104 1.38 23.59 2.57
C GLN A 104 2.32 23.76 3.78
N ARG A 105 1.99 23.17 4.94
CA ARG A 105 2.85 23.22 6.14
C ARG A 105 4.20 22.55 5.94
N PHE A 106 4.29 21.57 5.05
CA PHE A 106 5.53 20.86 4.67
C PHE A 106 6.17 21.42 3.38
N GLY A 107 5.64 22.52 2.83
CA GLY A 107 6.12 23.07 1.55
C GLY A 107 5.91 22.14 0.36
N LEU A 108 4.87 21.29 0.43
CA LEU A 108 4.55 20.30 -0.61
C LEU A 108 3.37 20.74 -1.47
N THR A 109 3.35 20.27 -2.70
CA THR A 109 2.26 20.44 -3.67
C THR A 109 1.59 19.11 -4.05
N ALA A 110 2.05 18.00 -3.47
CA ALA A 110 1.54 16.66 -3.73
C ALA A 110 1.72 15.79 -2.48
N PRO A 111 0.99 14.68 -2.35
CA PRO A 111 1.18 13.69 -1.30
C PRO A 111 2.57 13.04 -1.32
N LEU A 112 2.84 12.21 -0.35
CA LEU A 112 4.01 11.34 -0.27
C LEU A 112 3.56 9.87 -0.28
N ARG A 113 4.36 8.99 -0.91
CA ARG A 113 4.07 7.57 -1.01
C ARG A 113 4.84 6.77 0.05
N GLY A 114 4.12 5.86 0.74
CA GLY A 114 4.70 4.80 1.56
C GLY A 114 4.33 3.41 1.02
N THR A 115 4.95 2.39 1.58
CA THR A 115 4.76 0.98 1.22
C THR A 115 4.21 0.20 2.41
N LEU A 116 3.25 -0.68 2.17
CA LEU A 116 2.62 -1.52 3.18
C LEU A 116 3.13 -2.96 3.07
N LEU A 117 3.59 -3.52 4.19
CA LEU A 117 4.03 -4.90 4.31
C LEU A 117 2.94 -5.74 4.98
N ARG A 118 2.87 -7.02 4.68
CA ARG A 118 1.80 -7.94 5.08
C ARG A 118 1.52 -7.93 6.59
N LYS A 119 2.55 -7.99 7.42
CA LYS A 119 2.39 -8.03 8.87
C LYS A 119 2.11 -6.67 9.52
N MET A 120 2.08 -5.60 8.74
CA MET A 120 1.59 -4.30 9.20
C MET A 120 0.06 -4.27 9.29
N LEU A 121 -0.64 -5.20 8.62
CA LEU A 121 -2.09 -5.20 8.51
C LEU A 121 -2.72 -6.19 9.52
N LEU A 122 -3.60 -5.68 10.34
CA LEU A 122 -4.32 -6.38 11.40
C LEU A 122 -5.81 -6.44 11.08
N GLU A 123 -6.51 -7.41 11.67
CA GLU A 123 -7.96 -7.56 11.51
C GLU A 123 -8.72 -6.62 12.45
N ASP A 124 -10.00 -6.34 12.12
CA ASP A 124 -10.91 -5.54 12.95
C ASP A 124 -11.00 -6.08 14.38
N GLY A 125 -11.03 -5.18 15.35
CA GLY A 125 -11.02 -5.52 16.76
C GLY A 125 -9.67 -5.93 17.32
N ALA A 126 -8.57 -5.72 16.59
CA ALA A 126 -7.23 -6.06 17.05
C ALA A 126 -6.91 -5.43 18.41
N GLU A 127 -6.19 -6.18 19.24
CA GLU A 127 -5.59 -5.67 20.48
C GLU A 127 -4.10 -5.38 20.25
N VAL A 128 -3.71 -4.13 20.43
CA VAL A 128 -2.36 -3.63 20.13
C VAL A 128 -1.76 -2.97 21.37
N PRO A 129 -0.49 -3.21 21.71
CA PRO A 129 0.17 -2.42 22.76
C PRO A 129 0.09 -0.92 22.43
N ALA A 130 -0.27 -0.06 23.38
CA ALA A 130 -0.28 1.39 23.14
C ALA A 130 1.09 1.90 22.66
N ARG A 131 2.17 1.23 23.05
CA ARG A 131 3.53 1.48 22.57
C ARG A 131 3.89 0.57 21.39
N PHE A 132 3.10 0.58 20.32
CA PHE A 132 3.38 -0.18 19.09
C PHE A 132 4.46 0.46 18.20
N GLY A 133 4.95 1.63 18.56
CA GLY A 133 5.95 2.40 17.85
C GLY A 133 6.79 3.25 18.78
N ALA A 134 7.73 3.98 18.24
CA ALA A 134 8.59 4.91 18.99
C ALA A 134 7.79 6.15 19.46
N ARG A 135 6.91 6.66 18.60
CA ARG A 135 6.01 7.79 18.87
C ARG A 135 4.67 7.55 18.16
N PRO A 136 3.88 6.58 18.67
CA PRO A 136 2.68 6.10 18.01
C PRO A 136 1.53 7.10 18.07
N PHE A 137 0.72 7.12 17.01
CA PHE A 137 -0.55 7.83 16.92
C PHE A 137 -1.49 7.11 15.98
N MET A 138 -2.77 7.47 15.98
CA MET A 138 -3.81 6.87 15.15
C MET A 138 -4.34 7.87 14.14
N GLU A 139 -4.65 7.36 12.94
CA GLU A 139 -5.31 8.10 11.87
C GLU A 139 -6.52 7.31 11.36
N PRO A 140 -7.75 7.88 11.40
CA PRO A 140 -8.85 7.33 10.62
C PRO A 140 -8.51 7.52 9.14
N ASP A 141 -8.57 6.46 8.36
CA ASP A 141 -8.16 6.42 6.95
C ASP A 141 -9.19 5.61 6.15
N LEU A 142 -9.05 5.54 4.86
CA LEU A 142 -9.82 4.68 3.97
C LEU A 142 -8.86 3.91 3.07
N MET A 143 -9.13 2.62 2.89
CA MET A 143 -8.33 1.79 2.00
C MET A 143 -9.21 1.27 0.85
N VAL A 144 -8.60 0.99 -0.29
CA VAL A 144 -9.25 0.29 -1.40
C VAL A 144 -8.47 -0.94 -1.80
N GLU A 145 -9.18 -1.95 -2.31
CA GLU A 145 -8.58 -3.15 -2.89
C GLU A 145 -8.64 -3.07 -4.41
N VAL A 146 -7.50 -3.18 -5.06
CA VAL A 146 -7.36 -3.15 -6.52
C VAL A 146 -8.00 -4.40 -7.14
N GLY A 147 -8.76 -4.23 -8.20
CA GLY A 147 -9.39 -5.29 -8.97
C GLY A 147 -8.73 -5.55 -10.32
N SER A 148 -8.07 -4.54 -10.89
CA SER A 148 -7.45 -4.61 -12.21
C SER A 148 -6.25 -3.69 -12.33
N SER A 149 -5.20 -4.14 -13.03
CA SER A 149 -4.01 -3.32 -13.33
C SER A 149 -4.30 -2.14 -14.26
N ALA A 150 -5.41 -2.16 -15.00
CA ALA A 150 -5.85 -1.02 -15.82
C ALA A 150 -6.20 0.23 -14.98
N ILE A 151 -6.22 0.15 -13.66
CA ILE A 151 -6.37 1.28 -12.74
C ILE A 151 -5.34 2.40 -12.99
N HIS A 152 -4.17 2.08 -13.56
CA HIS A 152 -3.15 3.07 -13.94
C HIS A 152 -3.60 4.04 -15.04
N ASP A 153 -4.64 3.71 -15.79
CA ASP A 153 -5.16 4.54 -16.88
C ASP A 153 -6.33 5.42 -16.42
N ALA A 154 -6.89 5.17 -15.24
CA ALA A 154 -7.98 5.94 -14.65
C ALA A 154 -7.58 7.39 -14.38
N LYS A 155 -8.45 8.34 -14.74
CA LYS A 155 -8.24 9.80 -14.60
C LYS A 155 -9.33 10.48 -13.77
N THR A 156 -10.44 9.79 -13.51
CA THR A 156 -11.54 10.29 -12.68
C THR A 156 -11.95 9.26 -11.63
N PRO A 157 -12.59 9.69 -10.54
CA PRO A 157 -13.13 8.80 -9.52
C PRO A 157 -13.99 7.67 -10.08
N GLU A 158 -14.85 7.96 -11.05
CA GLU A 158 -15.75 6.98 -11.70
C GLU A 158 -14.94 5.93 -12.47
N GLN A 159 -13.89 6.36 -13.18
CA GLN A 159 -12.98 5.42 -13.87
C GLN A 159 -12.21 4.54 -12.88
N VAL A 160 -11.83 5.06 -11.72
CA VAL A 160 -11.18 4.27 -10.66
C VAL A 160 -12.10 3.16 -10.16
N LEU A 161 -13.40 3.43 -9.94
CA LEU A 161 -14.35 2.45 -9.41
C LEU A 161 -14.38 1.15 -10.23
N VAL A 162 -14.31 1.25 -11.56
CA VAL A 162 -14.31 0.09 -12.47
C VAL A 162 -13.18 -0.90 -12.17
N HIS A 163 -12.10 -0.40 -11.57
CA HIS A 163 -10.87 -1.16 -11.31
C HIS A 163 -10.68 -1.53 -9.84
N LEU A 164 -11.69 -1.29 -8.98
CA LEU A 164 -11.67 -1.66 -7.58
C LEU A 164 -12.56 -2.88 -7.31
N ARG A 165 -12.17 -3.70 -6.32
CA ARG A 165 -13.01 -4.78 -5.77
C ARG A 165 -13.81 -4.31 -4.57
N ALA A 166 -13.16 -3.56 -3.68
CA ALA A 166 -13.76 -3.14 -2.43
C ALA A 166 -13.19 -1.82 -1.94
N VAL A 167 -13.99 -1.14 -1.14
CA VAL A 167 -13.54 -0.12 -0.19
C VAL A 167 -13.44 -0.79 1.17
N VAL A 168 -12.41 -0.45 1.94
CA VAL A 168 -12.13 -1.08 3.23
C VAL A 168 -11.99 0.02 4.29
N PRO A 169 -12.85 0.05 5.33
CA PRO A 169 -12.59 0.83 6.52
C PRO A 169 -11.18 0.58 7.01
N PHE A 170 -10.44 1.62 7.32
CA PHE A 170 -9.05 1.46 7.72
C PHE A 170 -8.70 2.43 8.83
N MET A 171 -7.99 1.94 9.81
CA MET A 171 -7.41 2.76 10.87
C MET A 171 -5.90 2.58 10.80
N GLU A 172 -5.20 3.62 10.35
CA GLU A 172 -3.74 3.60 10.36
C GLU A 172 -3.24 3.81 11.79
N LEU A 173 -2.31 2.98 12.20
CA LEU A 173 -1.57 3.07 13.44
C LEU A 173 -0.15 3.49 13.06
N ALA A 174 0.02 4.78 12.90
CA ALA A 174 1.23 5.41 12.38
C ALA A 174 2.27 5.66 13.48
N ASP A 175 3.50 5.95 13.08
CA ASP A 175 4.62 6.22 13.97
C ASP A 175 5.43 7.44 13.51
N ALA A 176 5.47 8.48 14.34
CA ALA A 176 6.31 9.66 14.10
C ALA A 176 7.77 9.35 14.49
N LEU A 177 8.47 8.64 13.63
CA LEU A 177 9.75 7.99 13.87
C LEU A 177 10.94 8.93 14.11
N ALA A 178 10.81 10.24 13.86
CA ALA A 178 11.95 11.17 13.94
C ALA A 178 12.28 11.57 15.38
N VAL A 179 13.57 11.55 15.72
CA VAL A 179 14.10 12.02 17.02
C VAL A 179 13.71 13.48 17.27
N ASP A 180 13.84 14.33 16.26
CA ASP A 180 13.47 15.75 16.33
C ASP A 180 12.31 16.06 15.38
N PRO A 181 11.07 16.22 15.90
CA PRO A 181 9.91 16.53 15.07
C PRO A 181 10.01 17.87 14.32
N SER A 182 10.80 18.82 14.82
CA SER A 182 10.99 20.13 14.18
C SER A 182 11.81 20.05 12.89
N LYS A 183 12.55 18.96 12.70
CA LYS A 183 13.39 18.68 11.53
C LYS A 183 12.78 17.68 10.54
N ILE A 184 11.50 17.39 10.71
CA ILE A 184 10.80 16.51 9.77
C ILE A 184 10.50 17.32 8.50
N ASP A 185 11.17 16.96 7.42
CA ASP A 185 10.93 17.45 6.07
C ASP A 185 10.42 16.30 5.15
N ALA A 186 10.07 16.64 3.92
CA ALA A 186 9.55 15.66 2.98
C ALA A 186 10.54 14.52 2.68
N PRO A 187 11.85 14.75 2.43
CA PRO A 187 12.82 13.67 2.27
C PRO A 187 12.89 12.75 3.50
N THR A 188 12.86 13.29 4.72
CA THR A 188 12.84 12.48 5.95
C THR A 188 11.59 11.60 6.05
N LEU A 189 10.41 12.14 5.72
CA LEU A 189 9.18 11.36 5.70
C LEU A 189 9.25 10.22 4.68
N VAL A 190 9.73 10.49 3.46
CA VAL A 190 9.89 9.46 2.42
C VAL A 190 10.86 8.37 2.87
N LEU A 191 12.04 8.75 3.38
CA LEU A 191 13.05 7.81 3.87
C LEU A 191 12.52 6.89 4.97
N ASN A 192 11.63 7.41 5.83
CA ASN A 192 11.00 6.69 6.93
C ASN A 192 9.65 6.05 6.53
N ASN A 193 9.45 5.79 5.24
CA ASN A 193 8.26 5.13 4.71
C ASN A 193 6.94 5.84 5.12
N VAL A 194 6.98 7.17 5.20
CA VAL A 194 5.82 8.03 5.56
C VAL A 194 5.13 7.58 6.87
N GLY A 195 5.93 7.15 7.83
CA GLY A 195 5.45 6.74 9.17
C GLY A 195 4.63 5.45 9.20
N ALA A 196 4.59 4.66 8.13
CA ALA A 196 3.85 3.41 8.10
C ALA A 196 4.37 2.45 9.19
N ARG A 197 3.46 1.94 10.04
CA ARG A 197 3.81 1.00 11.12
C ARG A 197 2.84 -0.17 11.19
N LEU A 198 1.59 0.07 11.55
CA LEU A 198 0.50 -0.90 11.60
C LEU A 198 -0.77 -0.28 11.03
N GLY A 199 -1.78 -1.10 10.80
CA GLY A 199 -3.11 -0.63 10.45
C GLY A 199 -4.15 -1.73 10.62
N VAL A 200 -5.36 -1.34 10.98
CA VAL A 200 -6.47 -2.26 11.22
C VAL A 200 -7.46 -2.19 10.07
N LEU A 201 -7.74 -3.33 9.46
CA LEU A 201 -8.66 -3.49 8.35
C LEU A 201 -10.06 -3.82 8.86
N GLY A 202 -11.04 -3.01 8.52
CA GLY A 202 -12.44 -3.34 8.71
C GLY A 202 -13.00 -4.27 7.61
N LYS A 203 -14.29 -4.53 7.68
CA LYS A 203 -14.98 -5.38 6.71
C LYS A 203 -15.01 -4.72 5.33
N ARG A 204 -14.63 -5.46 4.30
CA ARG A 204 -14.68 -5.03 2.91
C ARG A 204 -16.10 -4.70 2.47
N VAL A 205 -16.29 -3.55 1.85
CA VAL A 205 -17.52 -3.11 1.21
C VAL A 205 -17.34 -3.26 -0.30
N PRO A 206 -18.07 -4.15 -0.97
CA PRO A 206 -17.98 -4.33 -2.41
C PRO A 206 -18.29 -3.01 -3.13
N VAL A 207 -17.47 -2.65 -4.11
CA VAL A 207 -17.68 -1.46 -4.92
C VAL A 207 -18.87 -1.66 -5.84
N ARG A 208 -19.74 -0.64 -5.94
CA ARG A 208 -20.69 -0.49 -7.03
C ARG A 208 -20.11 0.49 -8.04
N ASN A 209 -20.16 0.09 -9.30
CA ASN A 209 -19.64 0.88 -10.40
C ASN A 209 -20.70 1.85 -10.92
N ASP A 210 -21.13 2.77 -10.04
CA ASP A 210 -22.14 3.79 -10.33
C ASP A 210 -21.76 5.14 -9.69
N THR A 211 -22.30 6.23 -10.23
CA THR A 211 -22.06 7.59 -9.75
C THR A 211 -22.50 7.77 -8.30
N ALA A 212 -23.57 7.11 -7.88
CA ALA A 212 -24.08 7.22 -6.51
C ALA A 212 -23.06 6.68 -5.49
N PHE A 213 -22.29 5.66 -5.85
CA PHE A 213 -21.23 5.14 -4.98
C PHE A 213 -20.02 6.10 -4.93
N ALA A 214 -19.64 6.71 -6.07
CA ALA A 214 -18.62 7.76 -6.09
C ALA A 214 -19.02 8.94 -5.22
N ASP A 215 -20.26 9.43 -5.37
CA ASP A 215 -20.82 10.50 -4.54
C ASP A 215 -20.82 10.12 -3.05
N ALA A 216 -21.20 8.88 -2.71
CA ALA A 216 -21.18 8.41 -1.34
C ALA A 216 -19.77 8.46 -0.72
N LEU A 217 -18.73 8.14 -1.46
CA LEU A 217 -17.34 8.27 -1.02
C LEU A 217 -16.92 9.72 -0.79
N ARG A 218 -17.37 10.64 -1.64
CA ARG A 218 -17.10 12.08 -1.50
C ARG A 218 -17.81 12.66 -0.28
N ASP A 219 -19.08 12.30 -0.11
CA ASP A 219 -20.01 12.98 0.80
C ASP A 219 -20.08 12.31 2.19
N MET A 220 -19.53 11.10 2.33
CA MET A 220 -19.49 10.38 3.61
C MET A 220 -18.92 11.24 4.74
N THR A 221 -19.35 10.93 5.96
CA THR A 221 -18.75 11.47 7.16
C THR A 221 -18.00 10.35 7.90
N VAL A 222 -16.70 10.52 8.06
CA VAL A 222 -15.85 9.62 8.84
C VAL A 222 -15.81 10.14 10.27
N ARG A 223 -16.27 9.31 11.23
CA ARG A 223 -16.35 9.66 12.65
C ARG A 223 -15.47 8.75 13.47
N THR A 224 -14.69 9.36 14.36
CA THR A 224 -13.90 8.62 15.35
C THR A 224 -14.56 8.77 16.70
N SER A 225 -14.78 7.68 17.41
CA SER A 225 -15.31 7.65 18.79
C SER A 225 -14.42 6.80 19.71
N ASP A 226 -14.48 7.11 21.00
CA ASP A 226 -13.88 6.31 22.06
C ASP A 226 -14.75 5.10 22.45
N GLY A 227 -14.25 4.28 23.39
CA GLY A 227 -14.95 3.09 23.87
C GLY A 227 -16.26 3.35 24.61
N SER A 228 -16.57 4.60 25.00
CA SER A 228 -17.86 5.02 25.56
C SER A 228 -18.87 5.43 24.49
N GLY A 229 -18.44 5.51 23.22
CA GLY A 229 -19.22 6.03 22.11
C GLY A 229 -19.18 7.56 21.95
N LYS A 230 -18.36 8.26 22.76
CA LYS A 230 -18.17 9.68 22.62
C LYS A 230 -17.42 10.01 21.34
N GLU A 231 -17.99 10.88 20.49
CA GLU A 231 -17.31 11.37 19.29
C GLU A 231 -16.09 12.22 19.66
N LEU A 232 -14.95 11.88 19.09
CA LEU A 232 -13.68 12.59 19.25
C LEU A 232 -13.38 13.50 18.07
N ALA A 233 -13.75 13.07 16.85
CA ALA A 233 -13.52 13.81 15.62
C ALA A 233 -14.47 13.36 14.51
N ALA A 234 -14.73 14.26 13.56
CA ALA A 234 -15.44 13.94 12.33
C ALA A 234 -14.83 14.69 11.14
N ALA A 235 -14.80 14.06 9.97
CA ALA A 235 -14.36 14.69 8.72
C ALA A 235 -15.17 14.19 7.53
N LYS A 236 -15.20 14.96 6.45
CA LYS A 236 -15.86 14.61 5.19
C LYS A 236 -14.91 13.82 4.27
N GLY A 237 -15.48 13.01 3.37
CA GLY A 237 -14.70 12.33 2.34
C GLY A 237 -13.84 13.28 1.52
N THR A 238 -14.33 14.50 1.29
CA THR A 238 -13.60 15.57 0.58
C THR A 238 -12.30 16.00 1.23
N ALA A 239 -12.04 15.67 2.50
CA ALA A 239 -10.77 15.99 3.17
C ALA A 239 -9.55 15.35 2.47
N ILE A 240 -9.75 14.25 1.77
CA ILE A 240 -8.70 13.58 0.98
C ILE A 240 -8.78 14.10 -0.46
N LEU A 241 -7.92 15.05 -0.82
CA LEU A 241 -7.77 15.60 -2.20
C LEU A 241 -9.10 15.97 -2.88
N GLY A 242 -10.10 16.42 -2.13
CA GLY A 242 -11.43 16.75 -2.65
C GLY A 242 -12.34 15.54 -2.96
N HIS A 243 -11.76 14.37 -3.16
CA HIS A 243 -12.42 13.07 -3.30
C HIS A 243 -11.43 11.94 -2.99
N PRO A 244 -11.77 10.92 -2.15
CA PRO A 244 -10.80 9.88 -1.75
C PRO A 244 -10.16 9.15 -2.93
N LEU A 245 -10.90 8.91 -4.01
CA LEU A 245 -10.36 8.23 -5.18
C LEU A 245 -9.33 9.07 -5.98
N ASN A 246 -9.22 10.37 -5.74
CA ASN A 246 -8.12 11.17 -6.27
C ASN A 246 -6.76 10.73 -5.72
N ALA A 247 -6.73 10.19 -4.49
CA ALA A 247 -5.51 9.59 -3.94
C ALA A 247 -5.12 8.31 -4.67
N VAL A 248 -6.10 7.52 -5.15
CA VAL A 248 -5.83 6.34 -6.00
C VAL A 248 -5.19 6.76 -7.32
N ILE A 249 -5.76 7.77 -7.99
CA ILE A 249 -5.23 8.31 -9.25
C ILE A 249 -3.80 8.78 -9.07
N TRP A 250 -3.54 9.52 -7.98
CA TRP A 250 -2.20 10.02 -7.64
C TRP A 250 -1.23 8.86 -7.37
N LEU A 251 -1.62 7.87 -6.52
CA LEU A 251 -0.78 6.71 -6.21
C LEU A 251 -0.44 5.89 -7.46
N ALA A 252 -1.44 5.62 -8.32
CA ALA A 252 -1.24 4.89 -9.56
C ALA A 252 -0.25 5.60 -10.49
N ALA A 253 -0.34 6.93 -10.61
CA ALA A 253 0.57 7.73 -11.39
C ALA A 253 1.99 7.75 -10.80
N GLU A 254 2.12 7.84 -9.47
CA GLU A 254 3.41 7.85 -8.77
C GLU A 254 4.12 6.50 -8.87
N LEU A 255 3.40 5.40 -8.70
CA LEU A 255 3.93 4.04 -8.85
C LEU A 255 4.41 3.76 -10.28
N LYS A 256 3.66 4.26 -11.28
CA LYS A 256 4.03 4.11 -12.70
C LYS A 256 5.37 4.76 -13.04
N LYS A 257 5.74 5.87 -12.38
CA LYS A 257 7.06 6.52 -12.57
C LYS A 257 8.21 5.61 -12.20
N ASP A 258 8.01 4.76 -11.18
CA ASP A 258 9.01 3.80 -10.70
C ASP A 258 8.88 2.42 -11.37
N GLY A 259 8.07 2.30 -12.44
CA GLY A 259 7.84 1.04 -13.15
C GLY A 259 7.03 0.01 -12.34
N ILE A 260 6.37 0.42 -11.27
CA ILE A 260 5.56 -0.47 -10.42
C ILE A 260 4.15 -0.56 -11.00
N THR A 261 3.73 -1.78 -11.31
CA THR A 261 2.38 -2.07 -11.79
C THR A 261 1.53 -2.64 -10.65
N LEU A 262 0.41 -1.96 -10.36
CA LEU A 262 -0.60 -2.46 -9.44
C LEU A 262 -1.26 -3.72 -10.00
N LYS A 263 -1.53 -4.68 -9.13
CA LYS A 263 -2.17 -5.95 -9.47
C LYS A 263 -3.41 -6.21 -8.63
N PRO A 264 -4.32 -7.06 -9.08
CA PRO A 264 -5.48 -7.47 -8.29
C PRO A 264 -5.08 -7.96 -6.89
N GLY A 265 -5.75 -7.42 -5.86
CA GLY A 265 -5.48 -7.70 -4.45
C GLY A 265 -4.52 -6.72 -3.78
N ASP A 266 -3.84 -5.85 -4.51
CA ASP A 266 -3.05 -4.78 -3.86
C ASP A 266 -3.96 -3.83 -3.11
N LEU A 267 -3.49 -3.36 -1.95
CA LEU A 267 -4.21 -2.47 -1.06
C LEU A 267 -3.64 -1.05 -1.15
N LEU A 268 -4.54 -0.06 -1.25
CA LEU A 268 -4.14 1.35 -1.31
C LEU A 268 -4.80 2.11 -0.16
N SER A 269 -4.02 2.61 0.81
CA SER A 269 -4.46 3.54 1.85
C SER A 269 -4.45 4.96 1.26
N LEU A 270 -5.56 5.67 1.44
CA LEU A 270 -5.86 6.89 0.69
C LEU A 270 -5.52 8.17 1.45
N GLY A 271 -5.23 8.04 2.75
CA GLY A 271 -4.83 9.14 3.62
C GLY A 271 -5.82 9.46 4.72
N ALA A 272 -5.33 10.22 5.68
CA ALA A 272 -5.99 10.45 6.96
C ALA A 272 -7.12 11.48 6.89
N PHE A 273 -8.21 11.19 7.61
CA PHE A 273 -9.31 12.10 7.93
C PHE A 273 -9.07 12.91 9.20
N GLY A 274 -7.90 12.77 9.80
CA GLY A 274 -7.47 13.39 11.04
C GLY A 274 -6.44 12.53 11.74
N GLN A 275 -6.09 12.90 12.97
CA GLN A 275 -5.18 12.10 13.78
C GLN A 275 -5.53 12.25 15.26
N GLY A 276 -5.16 11.27 16.07
CA GLY A 276 -5.36 11.31 17.51
C GLY A 276 -4.28 10.54 18.28
N PRO A 277 -4.07 10.90 19.55
CA PRO A 277 -3.18 10.16 20.43
C PRO A 277 -3.74 8.77 20.73
N VAL A 278 -2.88 7.87 21.14
CA VAL A 278 -3.22 6.54 21.63
C VAL A 278 -2.77 6.38 23.08
N ALA A 279 -3.56 5.67 23.89
CA ALA A 279 -3.26 5.42 25.29
C ALA A 279 -3.65 4.01 25.70
N ALA A 280 -2.92 3.42 26.65
CA ALA A 280 -3.24 2.12 27.21
C ALA A 280 -4.66 2.12 27.84
N GLY A 281 -5.41 1.04 27.63
CA GLY A 281 -6.81 0.90 28.06
C GLY A 281 -7.83 1.57 27.13
N GLN A 282 -7.41 2.35 26.15
CA GLN A 282 -8.29 3.03 25.20
C GLN A 282 -8.82 2.04 24.14
N SER A 283 -10.09 2.20 23.78
CA SER A 283 -10.67 1.61 22.56
C SER A 283 -11.10 2.74 21.64
N LEU A 284 -10.85 2.57 20.34
CA LEU A 284 -11.26 3.53 19.31
C LEU A 284 -12.05 2.81 18.22
N THR A 285 -13.06 3.51 17.69
CA THR A 285 -13.87 3.05 16.55
C THR A 285 -13.94 4.16 15.52
N VAL A 286 -13.72 3.82 14.26
CA VAL A 286 -13.91 4.70 13.09
C VAL A 286 -15.09 4.18 12.29
N ARG A 287 -16.10 5.03 12.06
CA ARG A 287 -17.32 4.72 11.31
C ARG A 287 -17.45 5.64 10.10
N TYR A 288 -17.93 5.07 9.00
CA TYR A 288 -18.06 5.74 7.70
C TYR A 288 -19.54 5.90 7.36
N ASP A 289 -20.14 6.98 7.88
CA ASP A 289 -21.56 7.29 7.65
C ASP A 289 -21.79 7.75 6.21
N GLY A 290 -22.78 7.15 5.56
CA GLY A 290 -23.10 7.40 4.15
C GLY A 290 -22.57 6.35 3.17
N LEU A 291 -21.64 5.50 3.59
CA LEU A 291 -21.30 4.30 2.82
C LEU A 291 -22.32 3.18 3.07
N PRO A 292 -22.51 2.24 2.12
CA PRO A 292 -23.43 1.12 2.29
C PRO A 292 -23.18 0.34 3.58
N GLY A 293 -24.19 0.31 4.46
CA GLY A 293 -24.11 -0.36 5.76
C GLY A 293 -23.37 0.42 6.86
N ASN A 294 -22.97 1.67 6.61
CA ASN A 294 -22.19 2.49 7.56
C ASN A 294 -21.08 1.68 8.23
N PRO A 295 -20.13 1.15 7.44
CA PRO A 295 -19.11 0.24 7.95
C PRO A 295 -18.23 0.92 8.98
N GLN A 296 -17.60 0.10 9.82
CA GLN A 296 -16.71 0.58 10.87
C GLN A 296 -15.49 -0.34 11.02
N VAL A 297 -14.49 0.17 11.72
CA VAL A 297 -13.29 -0.55 12.16
C VAL A 297 -12.93 -0.11 13.57
N SER A 298 -12.44 -1.03 14.40
CA SER A 298 -12.13 -0.80 15.79
C SER A 298 -10.77 -1.36 16.20
N VAL A 299 -10.18 -0.78 17.25
CA VAL A 299 -8.94 -1.23 17.88
C VAL A 299 -9.01 -1.04 19.37
N ARG A 300 -8.32 -1.89 20.13
CA ARG A 300 -8.10 -1.74 21.56
C ARG A 300 -6.60 -1.65 21.86
N PHE A 301 -6.21 -0.63 22.63
CA PHE A 301 -4.84 -0.46 23.09
C PHE A 301 -4.65 -1.05 24.49
N LYS A 302 -3.61 -1.88 24.66
CA LYS A 302 -3.19 -2.46 25.93
C LYS A 302 -2.10 -1.60 26.59
#